data_e06cf733a0eb00e0478e27b2a2e0f969
#
_entry.id   e06cf733a0eb00e0478e27b2a2e0f969
#
_cell.length_a   1.000
_cell.length_b   1.000
_cell.length_c   1.000
_cell.angle_alpha   90.00
_cell.angle_beta   90.00
_cell.angle_gamma   90.00
#
_symmetry.space_group_name_H-M   'P 1'
#
loop_
_entity.id
_entity.type
_entity.pdbx_description
1 polymer ?
#
loop_
_entity_poly.entity_id
_entity_poly.type
_entity_poly.pdbx_seq_one_letter_code
_entity_poly.pdbx_strand_id
1 'polypeptide(L)'
;MQVHLKSGRIQKAPESFLNPEGIKTVFTQAKAGRRDFIRNAFAAASAGVAIPAALAQGNPVPTEGGDPNILTLPAHSIGLGQSVAADGGYGKPSQFESNVQRRQSPGLTQTNQASVSFAPLQSLFGIVTPSGLHFERHHQGWWDIDPSKHRLMVNGMVKASKVFTVDEIMRLPSVSRFHFIECGANTAVDWGNVAVPTVQYTHGMLSCSEFTGVPLITLLEMAGADLRNGKFVLAEGADGSSMTRTIPMSLILSGEVFVAYGQNGEMLRPEQGYPLRLIVPGIQGVSWIKYLRRIEVGDKPYAAKDEAVHYMDLMPDGKHRQYSGIQECKSVVTTPSGGQVLLDKGFYNITGLAWSGRGKVKRVDVSVDGGRNWRSARLESPVLTKALT
;
A
#
# COMPACT_ATOMS: atom_id res chain seq x y z
N MET A 1 -11.96 21.71 24.90
CA MET A 1 -12.62 21.37 23.63
C MET A 1 -11.82 20.21 23.02
N GLN A 2 -12.32 18.99 23.12
CA GLN A 2 -11.65 17.84 22.52
C GLN A 2 -11.78 17.92 21.00
N VAL A 3 -10.69 18.19 20.31
CA VAL A 3 -10.65 18.14 18.86
C VAL A 3 -10.45 16.69 18.45
N HIS A 4 -11.50 16.06 17.96
CA HIS A 4 -11.40 14.71 17.42
C HIS A 4 -10.65 14.74 16.09
N LEU A 5 -9.51 14.08 16.03
CA LEU A 5 -8.84 13.79 14.77
C LEU A 5 -9.73 12.84 13.96
N LYS A 6 -10.32 13.34 12.87
CA LYS A 6 -11.26 12.58 12.05
C LYS A 6 -10.59 11.55 11.14
N SER A 7 -9.29 11.70 10.87
CA SER A 7 -8.54 10.77 10.01
C SER A 7 -7.06 10.79 10.30
N GLY A 8 -6.44 9.62 10.42
CA GLY A 8 -5.01 9.42 10.56
C GLY A 8 -4.39 9.93 11.85
N ARG A 9 -3.09 9.80 11.95
CA ARG A 9 -2.29 10.20 13.10
C ARG A 9 -1.47 11.44 12.78
N ILE A 10 -1.54 12.46 13.64
CA ILE A 10 -0.64 13.60 13.60
C ILE A 10 0.35 13.47 14.75
N GLN A 11 1.63 13.47 14.41
CA GLN A 11 2.70 13.48 15.39
C GLN A 11 3.33 14.87 15.43
N LYS A 12 3.26 15.51 16.58
CA LYS A 12 4.00 16.74 16.86
C LYS A 12 5.46 16.38 17.11
N ALA A 13 6.38 16.96 16.36
CA ALA A 13 7.80 16.81 16.63
C ALA A 13 8.16 17.56 17.92
N PRO A 14 9.12 17.08 18.72
CA PRO A 14 9.62 17.81 19.87
C PRO A 14 10.11 19.19 19.44
N GLU A 15 9.59 20.25 20.02
CA GLU A 15 9.97 21.64 19.66
C GLU A 15 11.44 21.93 19.95
N SER A 16 11.98 21.29 20.99
CA SER A 16 13.41 21.33 21.34
C SER A 16 14.34 20.76 20.26
N PHE A 17 13.81 20.01 19.32
CA PHE A 17 14.61 19.41 18.22
C PHE A 17 15.18 20.47 17.26
N LEU A 18 14.55 21.62 17.14
CA LEU A 18 15.04 22.74 16.31
C LEU A 18 15.77 23.83 17.09
N ASN A 19 15.71 23.81 18.41
CA ASN A 19 16.50 24.70 19.21
C ASN A 19 17.99 24.28 19.08
N PRO A 20 18.93 25.19 18.79
CA PRO A 20 20.36 24.90 18.71
C PRO A 20 20.91 24.17 19.94
N GLU A 21 20.40 24.46 21.12
CA GLU A 21 20.75 23.74 22.35
C GLU A 21 20.15 22.33 22.38
N GLY A 22 18.90 22.15 21.94
CA GLY A 22 18.27 20.85 21.80
C GLY A 22 19.00 19.98 20.78
N ILE A 23 19.44 20.54 19.64
CA ILE A 23 20.25 19.85 18.66
C ILE A 23 21.58 19.39 19.27
N LYS A 24 22.28 20.26 20.02
CA LYS A 24 23.51 19.90 20.74
C LYS A 24 23.26 18.78 21.74
N THR A 25 22.16 18.83 22.49
CA THR A 25 21.79 17.81 23.46
C THR A 25 21.55 16.45 22.81
N VAL A 26 20.80 16.41 21.70
CA VAL A 26 20.53 15.18 20.93
C VAL A 26 21.82 14.61 20.34
N PHE A 27 22.69 15.45 19.77
CA PHE A 27 23.99 14.99 19.24
C PHE A 27 24.93 14.50 20.37
N THR A 28 24.90 15.12 21.56
CA THR A 28 25.67 14.69 22.68
C THR A 28 25.17 13.36 23.25
N GLN A 29 23.87 13.19 23.36
CA GLN A 29 23.23 11.93 23.76
C GLN A 29 23.45 10.81 22.74
N ALA A 30 23.39 11.10 21.45
CA ALA A 30 23.68 10.13 20.40
C ALA A 30 25.15 9.69 20.39
N LYS A 31 26.10 10.59 20.75
CA LYS A 31 27.53 10.27 20.89
C LYS A 31 27.84 9.51 22.16
N ALA A 32 27.09 9.74 23.24
CA ALA A 32 27.27 9.04 24.53
C ALA A 32 26.87 7.56 24.50
N GLY A 33 26.15 7.14 23.44
CA GLY A 33 25.77 5.75 23.20
C GLY A 33 24.65 5.25 24.13
N ARG A 34 23.92 4.24 23.62
CA ARG A 34 22.77 3.59 24.29
C ARG A 34 23.10 3.09 25.72
N ARG A 35 24.36 2.74 25.99
CA ARG A 35 24.80 2.24 27.29
C ARG A 35 24.79 3.32 28.40
N ASP A 36 25.18 4.54 28.09
CA ASP A 36 25.22 5.61 29.06
C ASP A 36 23.83 6.18 29.35
N PHE A 37 22.93 6.18 28.39
CA PHE A 37 21.52 6.49 28.62
C PHE A 37 20.86 5.48 29.56
N ILE A 38 21.09 4.18 29.36
CA ILE A 38 20.56 3.11 30.22
C ILE A 38 21.21 3.20 31.61
N ARG A 39 22.52 3.45 31.70
CA ARG A 39 23.23 3.59 32.98
C ARG A 39 22.77 4.79 33.79
N ASN A 40 22.50 5.92 33.15
CA ASN A 40 21.98 7.12 33.82
C ASN A 40 20.51 6.96 34.23
N ALA A 41 19.69 6.26 33.43
CA ALA A 41 18.32 5.90 33.79
C ALA A 41 18.31 4.92 35.00
N PHE A 42 19.21 3.93 35.06
CA PHE A 42 19.35 3.03 36.19
C PHE A 42 19.97 3.72 37.43
N ALA A 43 20.88 4.65 37.25
CA ALA A 43 21.45 5.41 38.36
C ALA A 43 20.43 6.36 39.02
N ALA A 44 19.53 6.92 38.25
CA ALA A 44 18.39 7.69 38.76
C ALA A 44 17.35 6.81 39.48
N ALA A 45 17.18 5.56 39.06
CA ALA A 45 16.28 4.59 39.69
C ALA A 45 16.87 3.95 40.97
N SER A 46 18.21 3.92 41.12
CA SER A 46 18.89 3.32 42.29
C SER A 46 19.20 4.30 43.42
N ALA A 47 18.96 5.62 43.24
CA ALA A 47 18.96 6.57 44.35
C ALA A 47 17.72 6.34 45.22
N GLY A 48 17.85 5.45 46.21
CA GLY A 48 16.78 4.88 47.01
C GLY A 48 15.75 5.89 47.53
N VAL A 49 14.61 5.93 46.93
CA VAL A 49 13.40 6.45 47.56
C VAL A 49 12.71 5.26 48.19
N ALA A 50 12.77 5.14 49.52
CA ALA A 50 11.90 4.27 50.26
C ALA A 50 10.46 4.66 49.93
N ILE A 51 9.74 3.76 49.23
CA ILE A 51 8.34 3.96 48.84
C ILE A 51 7.52 3.96 50.15
N PRO A 52 6.90 5.08 50.57
CA PRO A 52 6.01 5.07 51.76
C PRO A 52 4.89 4.06 51.51
N ALA A 53 4.50 3.28 52.57
CA ALA A 53 3.44 2.29 52.50
C ALA A 53 2.09 2.86 52.04
N ALA A 54 1.89 4.17 52.04
CA ALA A 54 0.71 4.85 51.50
C ALA A 54 0.63 4.80 49.96
N LEU A 55 1.74 4.54 49.24
CA LEU A 55 1.74 4.38 47.79
C LEU A 55 1.24 3.00 47.32
N ALA A 56 1.10 2.04 48.25
CA ALA A 56 0.51 0.74 47.97
C ALA A 56 -1.03 0.80 47.78
N GLN A 57 -1.66 1.95 47.95
CA GLN A 57 -3.12 2.16 47.79
C GLN A 57 -3.52 2.89 46.50
N GLY A 58 -2.69 2.91 45.49
CA GLY A 58 -3.11 3.05 44.12
C GLY A 58 -3.42 4.47 43.60
N ASN A 59 -3.04 5.54 44.30
CA ASN A 59 -3.10 6.88 43.71
C ASN A 59 -1.73 7.28 43.18
N PRO A 60 -1.58 7.57 41.87
CA PRO A 60 -0.33 8.04 41.31
C PRO A 60 0.03 9.38 41.91
N VAL A 61 1.25 9.48 42.49
CA VAL A 61 1.82 10.77 42.85
C VAL A 61 2.36 11.40 41.57
N PRO A 62 1.83 12.55 41.13
CA PRO A 62 2.36 13.21 39.95
C PRO A 62 3.80 13.63 40.22
N THR A 63 4.74 13.12 39.44
CA THR A 63 6.08 13.66 39.33
C THR A 63 6.10 14.64 38.19
N GLU A 64 6.51 15.86 38.42
CA GLU A 64 6.70 16.88 37.39
C GLU A 64 7.60 16.31 36.27
N GLY A 65 7.01 16.06 35.08
CA GLY A 65 7.72 15.52 33.93
C GLY A 65 7.94 14.01 33.89
N GLY A 66 7.39 13.21 34.80
CA GLY A 66 7.47 11.74 34.82
C GLY A 66 6.26 11.06 34.18
N ASP A 67 6.46 9.85 33.68
CA ASP A 67 5.35 8.98 33.27
C ASP A 67 4.59 8.53 34.53
N PRO A 68 3.28 8.87 34.66
CA PRO A 68 2.48 8.49 35.83
C PRO A 68 2.33 6.97 35.99
N ASN A 69 2.60 6.18 34.93
CA ASN A 69 2.56 4.72 35.00
C ASN A 69 3.79 4.10 35.68
N ILE A 70 4.86 4.86 35.91
CA ILE A 70 6.09 4.36 36.62
C ILE A 70 5.83 4.15 38.11
N LEU A 71 4.96 4.94 38.73
CA LEU A 71 4.69 4.90 40.18
C LEU A 71 3.58 3.92 40.56
N THR A 72 2.67 3.61 39.65
CA THR A 72 1.65 2.58 39.82
C THR A 72 1.85 1.53 38.76
N LEU A 73 2.08 0.28 39.15
CA LEU A 73 2.18 -0.81 38.18
C LEU A 73 0.81 -1.03 37.56
N PRO A 74 0.66 -0.75 36.26
CA PRO A 74 -0.61 -1.00 35.55
C PRO A 74 -0.88 -2.50 35.46
N ALA A 75 -2.14 -2.89 35.25
CA ALA A 75 -2.58 -4.28 35.22
C ALA A 75 -1.75 -5.15 34.24
N HIS A 76 -1.33 -4.58 33.10
CA HIS A 76 -0.49 -5.28 32.12
C HIS A 76 0.96 -5.52 32.58
N SER A 77 1.40 -4.88 33.67
CA SER A 77 2.74 -5.07 34.24
C SER A 77 2.77 -6.10 35.37
N ILE A 78 1.62 -6.48 35.92
CA ILE A 78 1.52 -7.37 37.10
C ILE A 78 0.67 -8.62 36.87
N GLY A 79 -0.08 -8.65 35.74
CA GLY A 79 -0.94 -9.76 35.38
C GLY A 79 -0.43 -10.55 34.18
N LEU A 80 -1.07 -11.69 33.91
CA LEU A 80 -0.88 -12.43 32.68
C LEU A 80 -1.72 -11.79 31.56
N GLY A 81 -1.14 -11.65 30.38
CA GLY A 81 -1.83 -11.21 29.18
C GLY A 81 -2.64 -12.35 28.52
N GLN A 82 -3.01 -12.13 27.28
CA GLN A 82 -3.69 -13.12 26.45
C GLN A 82 -2.77 -14.32 26.16
N SER A 83 -3.35 -15.51 26.02
CA SER A 83 -2.61 -16.70 25.63
C SER A 83 -2.08 -16.59 24.20
N VAL A 84 -1.03 -17.36 23.88
CA VAL A 84 -0.51 -17.49 22.54
C VAL A 84 -1.62 -17.98 21.61
N ALA A 85 -1.74 -17.38 20.42
CA ALA A 85 -2.73 -17.72 19.41
C ALA A 85 -4.21 -17.57 19.88
N ALA A 86 -4.49 -16.70 20.84
CA ALA A 86 -5.85 -16.45 21.37
C ALA A 86 -6.86 -16.07 20.28
N ASP A 87 -6.42 -15.42 19.19
CA ASP A 87 -7.23 -15.02 18.04
C ASP A 87 -7.34 -16.06 16.93
N GLY A 88 -7.07 -17.33 17.21
CA GLY A 88 -7.07 -18.40 16.22
C GLY A 88 -5.77 -18.50 15.40
N GLY A 89 -4.69 -17.87 15.87
CA GLY A 89 -3.34 -18.00 15.31
C GLY A 89 -2.98 -16.97 14.24
N TYR A 90 -3.95 -16.28 13.63
CA TYR A 90 -3.69 -15.17 12.72
C TYR A 90 -3.88 -13.85 13.47
N GLY A 91 -2.80 -13.20 13.85
CA GLY A 91 -2.84 -12.00 14.70
C GLY A 91 -3.75 -10.88 14.15
N LYS A 92 -4.27 -10.08 15.04
CA LYS A 92 -5.11 -8.90 14.74
C LYS A 92 -4.42 -7.62 15.18
N PRO A 93 -4.72 -6.48 14.53
CA PRO A 93 -4.31 -5.18 15.03
C PRO A 93 -4.84 -4.94 16.45
N SER A 94 -4.16 -4.06 17.20
CA SER A 94 -4.66 -3.61 18.50
C SER A 94 -6.09 -3.07 18.38
N GLN A 95 -6.94 -3.34 19.38
CA GLN A 95 -8.30 -2.77 19.45
C GLN A 95 -8.30 -1.23 19.43
N PHE A 96 -7.22 -0.60 19.87
CA PHE A 96 -7.05 0.87 19.85
C PHE A 96 -6.77 1.40 18.43
N GLU A 97 -6.50 0.53 17.46
CA GLU A 97 -6.31 0.86 16.05
C GLU A 97 -7.53 0.50 15.19
N SER A 98 -8.68 0.25 15.81
CA SER A 98 -9.92 -0.17 15.11
C SER A 98 -10.45 0.84 14.09
N ASN A 99 -10.03 2.10 14.17
CA ASN A 99 -10.35 3.14 13.20
C ASN A 99 -9.45 3.14 11.96
N VAL A 100 -8.32 2.40 11.99
CA VAL A 100 -7.44 2.20 10.82
C VAL A 100 -8.03 1.09 9.97
N GLN A 101 -8.84 1.48 8.99
CA GLN A 101 -9.57 0.54 8.14
C GLN A 101 -9.77 1.08 6.73
N ARG A 102 -9.96 0.19 5.78
CA ARG A 102 -10.45 0.56 4.46
C ARG A 102 -11.84 1.18 4.60
N ARG A 103 -12.12 2.20 3.81
CA ARG A 103 -13.45 2.82 3.79
C ARG A 103 -14.05 2.71 2.42
N GLN A 104 -15.28 2.21 2.36
CA GLN A 104 -16.03 2.13 1.12
C GLN A 104 -16.38 3.53 0.62
N SER A 105 -16.47 3.67 -0.69
CA SER A 105 -16.90 4.90 -1.33
C SER A 105 -18.35 5.23 -1.00
N PRO A 106 -18.64 6.44 -0.52
CA PRO A 106 -20.00 6.86 -0.29
C PRO A 106 -20.67 7.24 -1.63
N GLY A 107 -21.43 6.32 -2.22
CA GLY A 107 -22.31 6.64 -3.35
C GLY A 107 -21.67 6.84 -4.72
N LEU A 108 -20.37 6.51 -4.90
CA LEU A 108 -19.72 6.58 -6.23
C LEU A 108 -20.16 5.46 -7.18
N THR A 109 -20.84 4.45 -6.68
CA THR A 109 -21.24 3.27 -7.45
C THR A 109 -22.65 2.86 -7.09
N GLN A 110 -23.35 2.24 -8.03
CA GLN A 110 -24.74 1.85 -7.86
C GLN A 110 -24.92 0.64 -6.92
N THR A 111 -23.92 -0.22 -6.82
CA THR A 111 -23.96 -1.43 -5.98
C THR A 111 -22.66 -1.61 -5.22
N ASN A 112 -22.74 -2.29 -4.07
CA ASN A 112 -21.55 -2.64 -3.28
C ASN A 112 -20.61 -3.61 -4.00
N GLN A 113 -21.17 -4.45 -4.89
CA GLN A 113 -20.39 -5.39 -5.70
C GLN A 113 -19.53 -4.67 -6.76
N ALA A 114 -20.03 -3.57 -7.32
CA ALA A 114 -19.30 -2.75 -8.28
C ALA A 114 -18.66 -1.54 -7.60
N SER A 115 -18.07 -1.71 -6.44
CA SER A 115 -17.61 -0.60 -5.60
C SER A 115 -16.09 -0.59 -5.38
N VAL A 116 -15.65 0.38 -4.61
CA VAL A 116 -14.26 0.61 -4.23
C VAL A 116 -14.16 0.78 -2.72
N SER A 117 -13.11 0.26 -2.12
CA SER A 117 -12.66 0.62 -0.78
C SER A 117 -11.28 1.25 -0.83
N PHE A 118 -11.07 2.30 -0.05
CA PHE A 118 -9.89 3.13 -0.07
C PHE A 118 -8.92 2.74 1.05
N ALA A 119 -7.62 2.62 0.71
CA ALA A 119 -6.56 2.43 1.70
C ALA A 119 -6.42 3.68 2.59
N PRO A 120 -6.24 3.53 3.91
CA PRO A 120 -6.10 4.66 4.84
C PRO A 120 -4.69 5.25 4.84
N LEU A 121 -4.29 5.90 3.73
CA LEU A 121 -2.92 6.37 3.49
C LEU A 121 -2.37 7.24 4.63
N GLN A 122 -3.22 8.02 5.29
CA GLN A 122 -2.86 8.89 6.41
C GLN A 122 -2.51 8.12 7.69
N SER A 123 -2.84 6.84 7.75
CA SER A 123 -2.63 5.99 8.93
C SER A 123 -1.61 4.89 8.70
N LEU A 124 -1.00 4.84 7.52
CA LEU A 124 0.02 3.87 7.16
C LEU A 124 1.42 4.42 7.40
N PHE A 125 2.37 3.53 7.64
CA PHE A 125 3.77 3.83 7.85
C PHE A 125 4.63 3.04 6.87
N GLY A 126 5.71 3.67 6.40
CA GLY A 126 6.58 3.07 5.38
C GLY A 126 5.87 2.93 4.03
N ILE A 127 6.43 2.06 3.18
CA ILE A 127 5.97 1.91 1.80
C ILE A 127 5.03 0.73 1.58
N VAL A 128 4.92 -0.19 2.54
CA VAL A 128 4.13 -1.43 2.39
C VAL A 128 2.74 -1.23 2.97
N THR A 129 1.74 -1.48 2.15
CA THR A 129 0.34 -1.52 2.58
C THR A 129 0.03 -2.93 3.10
N PRO A 130 -0.38 -3.11 4.37
CA PRO A 130 -0.85 -4.41 4.86
C PRO A 130 -1.93 -4.99 3.96
N SER A 131 -1.93 -6.31 3.73
CA SER A 131 -2.87 -6.96 2.80
C SER A 131 -4.34 -6.63 3.13
N GLY A 132 -4.69 -6.60 4.42
CA GLY A 132 -6.04 -6.25 4.88
C GLY A 132 -6.42 -4.77 4.71
N LEU A 133 -5.46 -3.88 4.44
CA LEU A 133 -5.68 -2.44 4.21
C LEU A 133 -5.42 -2.03 2.76
N HIS A 134 -5.01 -2.97 1.91
CA HIS A 134 -4.84 -2.75 0.48
C HIS A 134 -6.19 -2.37 -0.15
N PHE A 135 -6.24 -1.33 -0.99
CA PHE A 135 -7.49 -0.91 -1.61
C PHE A 135 -8.12 -2.01 -2.46
N GLU A 136 -9.43 -1.96 -2.59
CA GLU A 136 -10.19 -2.82 -3.50
C GLU A 136 -10.89 -2.00 -4.56
N ARG A 137 -11.00 -2.56 -5.77
CA ARG A 137 -11.90 -2.09 -6.82
C ARG A 137 -12.47 -3.30 -7.54
N HIS A 138 -13.79 -3.43 -7.53
CA HIS A 138 -14.51 -4.53 -8.15
C HIS A 138 -15.53 -4.00 -9.17
N HIS A 139 -15.84 -4.82 -10.17
CA HIS A 139 -16.93 -4.58 -11.11
C HIS A 139 -18.14 -5.48 -10.81
N GLN A 140 -17.89 -6.68 -10.23
CA GLN A 140 -18.95 -7.63 -9.83
C GLN A 140 -18.60 -8.36 -8.52
N GLY A 141 -18.02 -7.65 -7.56
CA GLY A 141 -17.61 -8.19 -6.26
C GLY A 141 -16.33 -8.99 -6.32
N TRP A 142 -16.02 -9.64 -5.20
CA TRP A 142 -14.90 -10.53 -5.08
C TRP A 142 -15.37 -11.97 -4.90
N TRP A 143 -14.51 -12.91 -5.28
CA TRP A 143 -14.79 -14.34 -5.20
C TRP A 143 -13.66 -15.05 -4.48
N ASP A 144 -14.03 -16.04 -3.66
CA ASP A 144 -13.08 -16.98 -3.07
C ASP A 144 -13.10 -18.24 -3.94
N ILE A 145 -12.10 -18.36 -4.81
CA ILE A 145 -12.03 -19.41 -5.83
C ILE A 145 -11.23 -20.58 -5.30
N ASP A 146 -11.79 -21.79 -5.37
CA ASP A 146 -11.10 -23.04 -5.03
C ASP A 146 -9.87 -23.23 -5.94
N PRO A 147 -8.63 -23.15 -5.41
CA PRO A 147 -7.43 -23.23 -6.22
C PRO A 147 -7.25 -24.60 -6.90
N SER A 148 -7.83 -25.66 -6.33
CA SER A 148 -7.77 -27.00 -6.93
C SER A 148 -8.53 -27.09 -8.25
N LYS A 149 -9.54 -26.25 -8.44
CA LYS A 149 -10.39 -26.15 -9.63
C LYS A 149 -9.96 -25.04 -10.58
N HIS A 150 -9.22 -24.05 -10.09
CA HIS A 150 -8.77 -22.93 -10.92
C HIS A 150 -7.74 -23.39 -11.96
N ARG A 151 -7.85 -22.82 -13.15
CA ARG A 151 -6.93 -23.12 -14.26
C ARG A 151 -6.52 -21.84 -14.97
N LEU A 152 -5.26 -21.77 -15.38
CA LEU A 152 -4.73 -20.73 -16.25
C LEU A 152 -4.40 -21.33 -17.61
N MET A 153 -5.11 -20.90 -18.65
CA MET A 153 -4.83 -21.27 -20.03
C MET A 153 -3.91 -20.26 -20.71
N VAL A 154 -2.91 -20.77 -21.41
CA VAL A 154 -2.06 -20.00 -22.32
C VAL A 154 -2.32 -20.51 -23.74
N ASN A 155 -2.79 -19.62 -24.65
CA ASN A 155 -3.19 -19.97 -26.02
C ASN A 155 -2.86 -18.82 -27.01
N GLY A 156 -3.40 -18.92 -28.21
CA GLY A 156 -3.15 -17.96 -29.32
C GLY A 156 -1.92 -18.37 -30.13
N MET A 157 -1.01 -17.43 -30.38
CA MET A 157 0.23 -17.68 -31.13
C MET A 157 1.24 -18.49 -30.29
N VAL A 158 0.91 -19.75 -30.04
CA VAL A 158 1.71 -20.73 -29.28
C VAL A 158 1.83 -22.04 -30.05
N LYS A 159 2.87 -22.83 -29.80
CA LYS A 159 3.01 -24.16 -30.43
C LYS A 159 1.88 -25.11 -30.05
N ALA A 160 1.49 -25.06 -28.78
CA ALA A 160 0.35 -25.81 -28.26
C ALA A 160 -0.28 -25.08 -27.09
N SER A 161 -1.60 -24.93 -27.10
CA SER A 161 -2.32 -24.38 -25.94
C SER A 161 -2.03 -25.21 -24.71
N LYS A 162 -1.70 -24.53 -23.61
CA LYS A 162 -1.33 -25.18 -22.35
C LYS A 162 -2.22 -24.68 -21.22
N VAL A 163 -2.65 -25.61 -20.40
CA VAL A 163 -3.44 -25.31 -19.18
C VAL A 163 -2.60 -25.67 -17.98
N PHE A 164 -2.48 -24.71 -17.06
CA PHE A 164 -1.73 -24.86 -15.82
C PHE A 164 -2.69 -24.92 -14.63
N THR A 165 -2.41 -25.78 -13.68
CA THR A 165 -2.98 -25.74 -12.34
C THR A 165 -2.23 -24.71 -11.49
N VAL A 166 -2.83 -24.27 -10.39
CA VAL A 166 -2.16 -23.38 -9.42
C VAL A 166 -0.91 -24.04 -8.85
N ASP A 167 -1.01 -25.31 -8.50
CA ASP A 167 0.12 -26.09 -7.97
C ASP A 167 1.30 -26.22 -8.94
N GLU A 168 1.02 -26.42 -10.24
CA GLU A 168 2.07 -26.43 -11.25
C GLU A 168 2.78 -25.08 -11.34
N ILE A 169 2.05 -23.98 -11.30
CA ILE A 169 2.62 -22.63 -11.31
C ILE A 169 3.48 -22.42 -10.06
N MET A 170 3.01 -22.78 -8.89
CA MET A 170 3.74 -22.61 -7.62
C MET A 170 5.03 -23.42 -7.53
N ARG A 171 5.21 -24.48 -8.34
CA ARG A 171 6.45 -25.25 -8.42
C ARG A 171 7.50 -24.63 -9.34
N LEU A 172 7.16 -23.62 -10.12
CA LEU A 172 8.10 -22.94 -11.02
C LEU A 172 8.95 -21.92 -10.26
N PRO A 173 10.13 -21.56 -10.78
CA PRO A 173 10.95 -20.52 -10.17
C PRO A 173 10.17 -19.23 -10.00
N SER A 174 10.13 -18.73 -8.78
CA SER A 174 9.37 -17.55 -8.40
C SER A 174 10.27 -16.32 -8.18
N VAL A 175 9.65 -15.14 -8.22
CA VAL A 175 10.23 -13.86 -7.85
C VAL A 175 9.36 -13.18 -6.83
N SER A 176 9.97 -12.40 -5.91
CA SER A 176 9.26 -11.51 -4.99
C SER A 176 9.72 -10.08 -5.24
N ARG A 177 8.77 -9.15 -5.46
CA ARG A 177 9.08 -7.76 -5.81
C ARG A 177 8.07 -6.79 -5.21
N PHE A 178 8.57 -5.65 -4.73
CA PHE A 178 7.74 -4.55 -4.25
C PHE A 178 7.27 -3.69 -5.41
N HIS A 179 5.96 -3.53 -5.54
CA HIS A 179 5.38 -2.64 -6.54
C HIS A 179 4.16 -1.91 -5.99
N PHE A 180 4.02 -0.64 -6.38
CA PHE A 180 2.77 0.06 -6.18
C PHE A 180 1.76 -0.36 -7.24
N ILE A 181 0.49 -0.33 -6.85
CA ILE A 181 -0.65 -0.42 -7.74
C ILE A 181 -1.55 0.79 -7.52
N GLU A 182 -1.93 1.45 -8.59
CA GLU A 182 -2.84 2.60 -8.58
C GLU A 182 -3.96 2.37 -9.58
N CYS A 183 -5.21 2.56 -9.14
CA CYS A 183 -6.36 2.53 -10.05
C CYS A 183 -6.32 3.73 -10.99
N GLY A 184 -6.71 3.56 -12.26
CA GLY A 184 -6.78 4.67 -13.23
C GLY A 184 -7.75 5.79 -12.83
N ALA A 185 -8.73 5.49 -11.97
CA ALA A 185 -9.67 6.46 -11.44
C ALA A 185 -9.21 7.13 -10.11
N ASN A 186 -8.02 6.79 -9.61
CA ASN A 186 -7.49 7.45 -8.43
C ASN A 186 -7.34 8.97 -8.69
N THR A 187 -7.70 9.80 -7.74
CA THR A 187 -7.72 11.28 -7.85
C THR A 187 -8.81 11.87 -8.76
N ALA A 188 -9.66 11.07 -9.41
CA ALA A 188 -10.73 11.59 -10.26
C ALA A 188 -11.68 12.55 -9.51
N VAL A 189 -11.87 12.36 -8.22
CA VAL A 189 -12.70 13.23 -7.38
C VAL A 189 -12.12 14.64 -7.21
N ASP A 190 -10.82 14.84 -7.41
CA ASP A 190 -10.17 16.16 -7.28
C ASP A 190 -10.60 17.14 -8.37
N TRP A 191 -11.18 16.65 -9.47
CA TRP A 191 -11.72 17.47 -10.57
C TRP A 191 -13.08 18.09 -10.25
N GLY A 192 -13.69 17.74 -9.14
CA GLY A 192 -14.99 18.20 -8.71
C GLY A 192 -14.98 18.75 -7.28
N ASN A 193 -16.16 19.02 -6.77
CA ASN A 193 -16.32 19.38 -5.36
C ASN A 193 -16.20 18.11 -4.50
N VAL A 194 -15.08 17.98 -3.78
CA VAL A 194 -14.81 16.80 -2.96
C VAL A 194 -15.62 16.85 -1.67
N ALA A 195 -16.62 15.97 -1.56
CA ALA A 195 -17.49 15.89 -0.38
C ALA A 195 -16.73 15.46 0.89
N VAL A 196 -15.68 14.65 0.75
CA VAL A 196 -14.84 14.16 1.85
C VAL A 196 -13.36 14.39 1.49
N PRO A 197 -12.80 15.58 1.75
CA PRO A 197 -11.48 15.97 1.30
C PRO A 197 -10.35 15.39 2.18
N THR A 198 -10.33 14.07 2.37
CA THR A 198 -9.27 13.36 3.07
C THR A 198 -8.41 12.61 2.07
N VAL A 199 -7.13 12.42 2.36
CA VAL A 199 -6.24 11.67 1.47
C VAL A 199 -6.73 10.26 1.21
N GLN A 200 -7.43 9.65 2.15
CA GLN A 200 -8.04 8.34 1.95
C GLN A 200 -9.07 8.34 0.81
N TYR A 201 -9.94 9.35 0.72
CA TYR A 201 -10.96 9.41 -0.34
C TYR A 201 -10.44 9.96 -1.65
N THR A 202 -9.47 10.87 -1.62
CA THR A 202 -8.93 11.46 -2.84
C THR A 202 -7.88 10.59 -3.51
N HIS A 203 -7.04 9.89 -2.73
CA HIS A 203 -5.88 9.15 -3.23
C HIS A 203 -5.83 7.69 -2.76
N GLY A 204 -6.82 7.22 -2.03
CA GLY A 204 -6.79 5.90 -1.39
C GLY A 204 -6.93 4.69 -2.33
N MET A 205 -7.10 4.87 -3.64
CA MET A 205 -6.96 3.79 -4.62
C MET A 205 -5.49 3.59 -5.04
N LEU A 206 -4.61 3.66 -4.07
CA LEU A 206 -3.17 3.45 -4.15
C LEU A 206 -2.73 2.51 -3.02
N SER A 207 -1.93 1.52 -3.33
CA SER A 207 -1.29 0.63 -2.36
C SER A 207 0.04 0.13 -2.89
N CYS A 208 0.92 -0.34 -2.01
CA CYS A 208 2.18 -0.98 -2.40
C CYS A 208 2.35 -2.27 -1.59
N SER A 209 2.73 -3.33 -2.26
CA SER A 209 2.93 -4.64 -1.63
C SER A 209 4.13 -5.35 -2.22
N GLU A 210 4.69 -6.30 -1.47
CA GLU A 210 5.53 -7.32 -2.04
C GLU A 210 4.64 -8.39 -2.68
N PHE A 211 4.81 -8.62 -3.98
CA PHE A 211 4.10 -9.68 -4.69
C PHE A 211 5.06 -10.80 -5.03
N THR A 212 4.61 -12.06 -4.80
CA THR A 212 5.36 -13.27 -5.11
C THR A 212 4.67 -14.08 -6.19
N GLY A 213 5.41 -14.50 -7.22
CA GLY A 213 4.85 -15.25 -8.33
C GLY A 213 5.88 -15.65 -9.38
N VAL A 214 5.40 -16.16 -10.52
CA VAL A 214 6.22 -16.68 -11.61
C VAL A 214 6.26 -15.68 -12.76
N PRO A 215 7.43 -15.35 -13.34
CA PRO A 215 7.52 -14.50 -14.52
C PRO A 215 6.63 -15.00 -15.64
N LEU A 216 5.81 -14.12 -16.24
CA LEU A 216 4.89 -14.54 -17.30
C LEU A 216 5.62 -15.13 -18.50
N ILE A 217 6.82 -14.63 -18.81
CA ILE A 217 7.65 -15.16 -19.88
C ILE A 217 7.91 -16.67 -19.74
N THR A 218 8.11 -17.17 -18.52
CA THR A 218 8.29 -18.58 -18.26
C THR A 218 7.09 -19.42 -18.71
N LEU A 219 5.87 -18.97 -18.44
CA LEU A 219 4.65 -19.66 -18.85
C LEU A 219 4.47 -19.62 -20.38
N LEU A 220 4.81 -18.48 -21.01
CA LEU A 220 4.77 -18.33 -22.46
C LEU A 220 5.79 -19.26 -23.15
N GLU A 221 7.00 -19.34 -22.65
CA GLU A 221 8.04 -20.24 -23.17
C GLU A 221 7.61 -21.71 -23.03
N MET A 222 7.03 -22.10 -21.90
CA MET A 222 6.50 -23.45 -21.69
C MET A 222 5.36 -23.82 -22.65
N ALA A 223 4.58 -22.85 -23.14
CA ALA A 223 3.57 -23.05 -24.17
C ALA A 223 4.15 -22.94 -25.60
N GLY A 224 5.43 -22.61 -25.73
CA GLY A 224 6.08 -22.38 -27.02
C GLY A 224 5.53 -21.17 -27.76
N ALA A 225 5.30 -20.08 -27.05
CA ALA A 225 4.79 -18.84 -27.63
C ALA A 225 5.72 -18.28 -28.69
N ASP A 226 5.14 -17.75 -29.77
CA ASP A 226 5.90 -17.02 -30.80
C ASP A 226 6.22 -15.61 -30.29
N LEU A 227 7.29 -15.51 -29.51
CA LEU A 227 7.74 -14.24 -28.93
C LEU A 227 8.27 -13.23 -29.96
N ARG A 228 8.53 -13.68 -31.20
CA ARG A 228 9.02 -12.81 -32.28
C ARG A 228 7.87 -12.09 -33.01
N ASN A 229 6.81 -12.80 -33.32
CA ASN A 229 5.67 -12.28 -34.08
C ASN A 229 4.50 -11.89 -33.18
N GLY A 230 4.33 -12.54 -32.02
CA GLY A 230 3.39 -12.13 -30.99
C GLY A 230 3.78 -10.77 -30.40
N LYS A 231 2.92 -9.77 -30.59
CA LYS A 231 3.18 -8.38 -30.17
C LYS A 231 2.43 -8.00 -28.91
N PHE A 232 1.37 -8.73 -28.61
CA PHE A 232 0.48 -8.45 -27.49
C PHE A 232 0.04 -9.74 -26.80
N VAL A 233 -0.38 -9.58 -25.58
CA VAL A 233 -1.04 -10.62 -24.80
C VAL A 233 -2.37 -10.06 -24.30
N LEU A 234 -3.46 -10.81 -24.48
CA LEU A 234 -4.71 -10.57 -23.78
C LEU A 234 -4.72 -11.35 -22.49
N ALA A 235 -4.88 -10.67 -21.38
CA ALA A 235 -5.10 -11.28 -20.07
C ALA A 235 -6.57 -11.18 -19.67
N GLU A 236 -7.16 -12.27 -19.13
CA GLU A 236 -8.57 -12.35 -18.77
C GLU A 236 -8.77 -12.95 -17.38
N GLY A 237 -9.70 -12.33 -16.61
CA GLY A 237 -10.12 -12.80 -15.29
C GLY A 237 -11.24 -13.84 -15.33
N ALA A 238 -11.37 -14.62 -14.26
CA ALA A 238 -12.37 -15.68 -14.12
C ALA A 238 -13.67 -15.22 -13.44
N ASP A 239 -13.69 -14.01 -12.92
CA ASP A 239 -14.88 -13.45 -12.27
C ASP A 239 -15.97 -13.05 -13.29
N GLY A 240 -17.16 -12.77 -12.81
CA GLY A 240 -18.30 -12.45 -13.67
C GLY A 240 -18.11 -11.20 -14.54
N SER A 241 -17.19 -10.30 -14.18
CA SER A 241 -16.84 -9.15 -15.03
C SER A 241 -15.99 -9.54 -16.23
N SER A 242 -15.33 -10.70 -16.17
CA SER A 242 -14.40 -11.20 -17.21
C SER A 242 -13.46 -10.11 -17.72
N MET A 243 -12.92 -9.32 -16.79
CA MET A 243 -12.05 -8.18 -17.13
C MET A 243 -10.93 -8.63 -18.04
N THR A 244 -10.78 -7.96 -19.17
CA THR A 244 -9.75 -8.24 -20.16
C THR A 244 -8.90 -7.01 -20.44
N ARG A 245 -7.57 -7.23 -20.56
CA ARG A 245 -6.62 -6.17 -20.90
C ARG A 245 -5.55 -6.66 -21.84
N THR A 246 -5.22 -5.80 -22.79
CA THR A 246 -4.10 -6.01 -23.72
C THR A 246 -2.82 -5.52 -23.08
N ILE A 247 -1.81 -6.39 -23.02
CA ILE A 247 -0.47 -6.08 -22.50
C ILE A 247 0.54 -6.18 -23.65
N PRO A 248 1.34 -5.14 -23.93
CA PRO A 248 2.38 -5.21 -24.93
C PRO A 248 3.44 -6.28 -24.59
N MET A 249 3.82 -7.10 -25.57
CA MET A 249 4.84 -8.15 -25.38
C MET A 249 6.17 -7.57 -24.90
N SER A 250 6.51 -6.33 -25.28
CA SER A 250 7.73 -5.66 -24.82
C SER A 250 7.83 -5.52 -23.30
N LEU A 251 6.69 -5.33 -22.60
CA LEU A 251 6.65 -5.31 -21.14
C LEU A 251 6.89 -6.70 -20.53
N ILE A 252 6.44 -7.75 -21.22
CA ILE A 252 6.64 -9.13 -20.76
C ILE A 252 8.09 -9.54 -20.96
N LEU A 253 8.66 -9.19 -22.10
CA LEU A 253 10.07 -9.47 -22.43
C LEU A 253 11.06 -8.71 -21.53
N SER A 254 10.65 -7.62 -20.87
CA SER A 254 11.49 -6.98 -19.85
C SER A 254 11.67 -7.83 -18.58
N GLY A 255 10.89 -8.90 -18.43
CA GLY A 255 10.91 -9.77 -17.25
C GLY A 255 10.25 -9.17 -16.01
N GLU A 256 9.56 -8.02 -16.14
CA GLU A 256 8.90 -7.38 -15.01
C GLU A 256 7.49 -7.89 -14.75
N VAL A 257 6.80 -8.40 -15.80
CA VAL A 257 5.43 -8.91 -15.72
C VAL A 257 5.44 -10.35 -15.19
N PHE A 258 4.64 -10.63 -14.17
CA PHE A 258 4.56 -11.97 -13.59
C PHE A 258 3.16 -12.32 -13.08
N VAL A 259 2.90 -13.60 -12.90
CA VAL A 259 1.67 -14.16 -12.35
C VAL A 259 1.88 -14.40 -10.86
N ALA A 260 1.28 -13.56 -10.03
CA ALA A 260 1.40 -13.66 -8.59
C ALA A 260 0.36 -14.59 -7.98
N TYR A 261 0.76 -15.28 -6.92
CA TYR A 261 -0.07 -16.04 -6.00
C TYR A 261 0.10 -15.58 -4.56
N GLY A 262 1.17 -14.85 -4.24
CA GLY A 262 1.47 -14.33 -2.91
C GLY A 262 1.51 -12.80 -2.83
N GLN A 263 1.18 -12.27 -1.65
CA GLN A 263 1.21 -10.85 -1.32
C GLN A 263 1.62 -10.65 0.14
N ASN A 264 2.65 -9.87 0.39
CA ASN A 264 3.15 -9.54 1.74
C ASN A 264 3.40 -10.78 2.62
N GLY A 265 3.96 -11.86 2.06
CA GLY A 265 4.30 -13.08 2.79
C GLY A 265 3.14 -14.03 3.06
N GLU A 266 1.93 -13.74 2.59
CA GLU A 266 0.77 -14.64 2.61
C GLU A 266 0.28 -14.92 1.18
N MET A 267 -0.65 -15.85 1.01
CA MET A 267 -1.35 -16.00 -0.26
C MET A 267 -2.17 -14.73 -0.57
N LEU A 268 -2.42 -14.47 -1.86
CA LEU A 268 -3.34 -13.39 -2.24
C LEU A 268 -4.66 -13.54 -1.49
N ARG A 269 -5.20 -12.43 -1.00
CA ARG A 269 -6.56 -12.46 -0.43
C ARG A 269 -7.61 -12.50 -1.54
N PRO A 270 -8.81 -13.06 -1.29
CA PRO A 270 -9.88 -13.16 -2.29
C PRO A 270 -10.16 -11.83 -3.00
N GLU A 271 -10.28 -10.74 -2.25
CA GLU A 271 -10.51 -9.40 -2.79
C GLU A 271 -9.33 -8.86 -3.62
N GLN A 272 -8.15 -9.42 -3.45
CA GLN A 272 -6.95 -9.07 -4.23
C GLN A 272 -6.71 -10.01 -5.42
N GLY A 273 -7.59 -11.00 -5.65
CA GLY A 273 -7.57 -11.84 -6.85
C GLY A 273 -7.03 -13.24 -6.64
N TYR A 274 -7.18 -13.82 -5.44
CA TYR A 274 -6.87 -15.24 -5.19
C TYR A 274 -7.57 -16.15 -6.22
N PRO A 275 -6.95 -17.20 -6.77
CA PRO A 275 -5.61 -17.68 -6.43
C PRO A 275 -4.48 -17.09 -7.30
N LEU A 276 -4.77 -16.47 -8.44
CA LEU A 276 -3.77 -15.94 -9.38
C LEU A 276 -4.11 -14.53 -9.83
N ARG A 277 -3.12 -13.65 -9.85
CA ARG A 277 -3.23 -12.28 -10.33
C ARG A 277 -2.09 -11.93 -11.27
N LEU A 278 -2.38 -11.20 -12.34
CA LEU A 278 -1.33 -10.62 -13.19
C LEU A 278 -0.78 -9.36 -12.53
N ILE A 279 0.53 -9.25 -12.47
CA ILE A 279 1.28 -8.07 -11.99
C ILE A 279 1.95 -7.42 -13.19
N VAL A 280 1.63 -6.12 -13.42
CA VAL A 280 2.15 -5.32 -14.56
C VAL A 280 2.74 -4.01 -14.01
N PRO A 281 3.98 -4.03 -13.50
CA PRO A 281 4.57 -2.92 -12.74
C PRO A 281 4.61 -1.61 -13.52
N GLY A 282 4.17 -0.52 -12.89
CA GLY A 282 4.17 0.82 -13.45
C GLY A 282 3.03 1.12 -14.41
N ILE A 283 2.14 0.16 -14.63
CA ILE A 283 0.93 0.32 -15.45
C ILE A 283 -0.29 0.46 -14.54
N GLN A 284 -1.32 1.16 -15.00
CA GLN A 284 -2.59 1.32 -14.28
C GLN A 284 -3.13 0.00 -13.74
N GLY A 285 -3.67 0.02 -12.52
CA GLY A 285 -4.16 -1.15 -11.80
C GLY A 285 -5.20 -1.99 -12.53
N VAL A 286 -5.93 -1.40 -13.47
CA VAL A 286 -6.89 -2.12 -14.32
C VAL A 286 -6.22 -3.21 -15.17
N SER A 287 -4.93 -3.07 -15.50
CA SER A 287 -4.15 -4.08 -16.24
C SER A 287 -3.65 -5.23 -15.35
N TRP A 288 -3.79 -5.11 -14.04
CA TRP A 288 -3.37 -6.13 -13.07
C TRP A 288 -4.53 -7.09 -12.82
N ILE A 289 -4.83 -7.93 -13.83
CA ILE A 289 -6.02 -8.79 -13.86
C ILE A 289 -6.05 -9.72 -12.65
N LYS A 290 -7.14 -9.66 -11.89
CA LYS A 290 -7.47 -10.56 -10.78
C LYS A 290 -8.09 -11.86 -11.30
N TYR A 291 -7.95 -12.94 -10.51
CA TYR A 291 -8.53 -14.25 -10.86
C TYR A 291 -8.08 -14.72 -12.25
N LEU A 292 -6.82 -14.53 -12.58
CA LEU A 292 -6.28 -14.73 -13.92
C LEU A 292 -6.53 -16.15 -14.41
N ARG A 293 -7.31 -16.28 -15.50
CA ARG A 293 -7.68 -17.58 -16.09
C ARG A 293 -7.16 -17.82 -17.50
N ARG A 294 -6.85 -16.75 -18.26
CA ARG A 294 -6.43 -16.89 -19.66
C ARG A 294 -5.41 -15.84 -20.04
N ILE A 295 -4.42 -16.29 -20.78
CA ILE A 295 -3.40 -15.51 -21.47
C ILE A 295 -3.43 -15.93 -22.95
N GLU A 296 -3.75 -14.99 -23.85
CA GLU A 296 -3.78 -15.26 -25.29
C GLU A 296 -2.75 -14.38 -26.00
N VAL A 297 -1.84 -15.02 -26.74
CA VAL A 297 -0.79 -14.32 -27.50
C VAL A 297 -1.32 -13.95 -28.88
N GLY A 298 -1.13 -12.69 -29.29
CA GLY A 298 -1.55 -12.19 -30.60
C GLY A 298 -0.60 -11.19 -31.21
N ASP A 299 -0.79 -10.89 -32.50
CA ASP A 299 0.04 -9.97 -33.28
C ASP A 299 -0.53 -8.53 -33.30
N LYS A 300 -1.74 -8.33 -32.81
CA LYS A 300 -2.46 -7.05 -32.77
C LYS A 300 -3.08 -6.78 -31.40
N PRO A 301 -3.35 -5.50 -31.05
CA PRO A 301 -4.14 -5.18 -29.87
C PRO A 301 -5.56 -5.76 -29.99
N TYR A 302 -6.08 -6.26 -28.88
CA TYR A 302 -7.39 -6.94 -28.88
C TYR A 302 -8.59 -5.99 -28.81
N ALA A 303 -8.38 -4.73 -28.45
CA ALA A 303 -9.46 -3.74 -28.26
C ALA A 303 -10.63 -4.31 -27.44
N ALA A 304 -10.29 -4.90 -26.28
CA ALA A 304 -11.27 -5.50 -25.38
C ALA A 304 -12.33 -4.47 -24.95
N LYS A 305 -13.53 -4.95 -24.58
CA LYS A 305 -14.68 -4.11 -24.24
C LYS A 305 -14.31 -2.93 -23.32
N ASP A 306 -13.68 -3.22 -22.18
CA ASP A 306 -13.37 -2.17 -21.21
C ASP A 306 -12.27 -1.22 -21.71
N GLU A 307 -11.33 -1.72 -22.52
CA GLU A 307 -10.33 -0.87 -23.18
C GLU A 307 -10.99 0.11 -24.13
N ALA A 308 -11.88 -0.38 -24.99
CA ALA A 308 -12.55 0.43 -26.02
C ALA A 308 -13.50 1.47 -25.41
N VAL A 309 -14.18 1.14 -24.30
CA VAL A 309 -15.21 2.00 -23.70
C VAL A 309 -14.62 3.02 -22.73
N HIS A 310 -13.60 2.63 -21.93
CA HIS A 310 -13.16 3.44 -20.80
C HIS A 310 -11.70 3.91 -20.88
N TYR A 311 -10.91 3.36 -21.81
CA TYR A 311 -9.46 3.60 -21.88
C TYR A 311 -8.95 3.96 -23.28
N MET A 312 -9.83 4.52 -24.11
CA MET A 312 -9.48 5.12 -25.39
C MET A 312 -9.90 6.58 -25.42
N ASP A 313 -8.99 7.45 -25.84
CA ASP A 313 -9.28 8.86 -26.05
C ASP A 313 -9.60 9.12 -27.54
N LEU A 314 -10.69 9.81 -27.81
CA LEU A 314 -10.94 10.37 -29.14
C LEU A 314 -10.09 11.63 -29.32
N MET A 315 -9.21 11.60 -30.30
CA MET A 315 -8.33 12.71 -30.61
C MET A 315 -9.00 13.73 -31.56
N PRO A 316 -8.57 15.00 -31.57
CA PRO A 316 -9.12 16.02 -32.45
C PRO A 316 -9.07 15.69 -33.94
N ASP A 317 -8.16 14.82 -34.38
CA ASP A 317 -8.05 14.32 -35.76
C ASP A 317 -9.00 13.17 -36.08
N GLY A 318 -9.91 12.82 -35.16
CA GLY A 318 -10.88 11.73 -35.31
C GLY A 318 -10.31 10.33 -35.06
N LYS A 319 -9.04 10.20 -34.73
CA LYS A 319 -8.43 8.92 -34.37
C LYS A 319 -8.65 8.57 -32.91
N HIS A 320 -8.59 7.30 -32.60
CA HIS A 320 -8.57 6.81 -31.25
C HIS A 320 -7.14 6.59 -30.76
N ARG A 321 -6.80 7.15 -29.64
CA ARG A 321 -5.56 6.87 -28.92
C ARG A 321 -5.85 5.91 -27.78
N GLN A 322 -5.25 4.72 -27.82
CA GLN A 322 -5.29 3.81 -26.69
C GLN A 322 -4.55 4.46 -25.50
N TYR A 323 -5.16 4.40 -24.36
CA TYR A 323 -4.60 4.93 -23.12
C TYR A 323 -3.25 4.24 -22.82
N SER A 324 -2.19 5.03 -22.62
CA SER A 324 -0.83 4.47 -22.44
C SER A 324 -0.70 3.56 -21.22
N GLY A 325 -1.52 3.83 -20.20
CA GLY A 325 -1.57 3.05 -18.96
C GLY A 325 -0.36 3.23 -18.05
N ILE A 326 0.75 3.81 -18.52
CA ILE A 326 1.91 4.09 -17.67
C ILE A 326 1.54 5.17 -16.65
N GLN A 327 1.77 4.87 -15.38
CA GLN A 327 1.56 5.83 -14.31
C GLN A 327 2.70 6.84 -14.28
N GLU A 328 2.37 8.10 -14.52
CA GLU A 328 3.33 9.19 -14.45
C GLU A 328 3.78 9.46 -13.01
N CYS A 329 4.76 10.33 -12.84
CA CYS A 329 5.25 10.70 -11.52
C CYS A 329 4.18 11.47 -10.75
N LYS A 330 3.84 10.99 -9.56
CA LYS A 330 2.83 11.58 -8.68
C LYS A 330 3.33 11.62 -7.24
N SER A 331 2.73 12.49 -6.44
CA SER A 331 2.96 12.54 -4.99
C SER A 331 1.73 13.08 -4.26
N VAL A 332 1.62 12.75 -2.99
CA VAL A 332 0.55 13.23 -2.12
C VAL A 332 1.07 13.42 -0.69
N VAL A 333 0.60 14.45 -0.01
CA VAL A 333 0.80 14.62 1.43
C VAL A 333 -0.18 13.71 2.16
N THR A 334 0.32 12.82 3.01
CA THR A 334 -0.52 11.90 3.79
C THR A 334 -0.82 12.43 5.19
N THR A 335 0.10 13.20 5.77
CA THR A 335 -0.10 13.85 7.07
C THR A 335 0.55 15.25 7.08
N PRO A 336 -0.20 16.30 7.48
CA PRO A 336 -1.62 16.28 7.84
C PRO A 336 -2.52 16.07 6.62
N SER A 337 -3.59 15.31 6.79
CA SER A 337 -4.62 15.08 5.79
C SER A 337 -5.83 15.99 6.02
N GLY A 338 -6.68 16.15 5.02
CA GLY A 338 -7.96 16.84 5.17
C GLY A 338 -8.79 16.24 6.32
N GLY A 339 -9.42 17.10 7.12
CA GLY A 339 -10.15 16.71 8.32
C GLY A 339 -9.30 16.50 9.58
N GLN A 340 -7.98 16.54 9.47
CA GLN A 340 -7.08 16.62 10.62
C GLN A 340 -6.89 18.09 11.05
N VAL A 341 -6.72 18.32 12.33
CA VAL A 341 -6.52 19.64 12.90
C VAL A 341 -5.24 19.64 13.73
N LEU A 342 -4.36 20.60 13.46
CA LEU A 342 -3.21 20.87 14.32
C LEU A 342 -3.72 21.55 15.60
N LEU A 343 -3.42 20.98 16.76
CA LEU A 343 -4.00 21.38 18.03
C LEU A 343 -3.47 22.73 18.53
N ASP A 344 -2.22 23.02 18.26
CA ASP A 344 -1.53 24.23 18.73
C ASP A 344 -0.43 24.64 17.75
N LYS A 345 0.22 25.77 18.03
CA LYS A 345 1.43 26.18 17.31
C LYS A 345 2.56 25.26 17.70
N GLY A 346 3.42 24.90 16.74
CA GLY A 346 4.57 24.07 17.02
C GLY A 346 5.09 23.36 15.78
N PHE A 347 5.95 22.40 16.03
CA PHE A 347 6.63 21.63 15.02
C PHE A 347 5.88 20.33 14.72
N TYR A 348 5.55 20.10 13.45
CA TYR A 348 4.85 18.89 13.02
C TYR A 348 5.59 18.22 11.87
N ASN A 349 5.58 16.89 11.87
CA ASN A 349 6.05 16.14 10.73
C ASN A 349 5.02 16.24 9.59
N ILE A 350 5.53 16.54 8.40
CA ILE A 350 4.76 16.37 7.16
C ILE A 350 5.24 15.09 6.51
N THR A 351 4.32 14.16 6.29
CA THR A 351 4.61 12.92 5.59
C THR A 351 3.86 12.86 4.27
N GLY A 352 4.40 12.11 3.32
CA GLY A 352 3.80 11.94 2.01
C GLY A 352 4.28 10.66 1.35
N LEU A 353 3.67 10.36 0.21
CA LEU A 353 4.05 9.27 -0.67
C LEU A 353 4.33 9.83 -2.04
N ALA A 354 5.33 9.26 -2.72
CA ALA A 354 5.62 9.55 -4.11
C ALA A 354 5.84 8.27 -4.89
N TRP A 355 5.47 8.26 -6.18
CA TRP A 355 5.58 7.08 -7.04
C TRP A 355 5.71 7.45 -8.51
N SER A 356 6.22 6.51 -9.30
CA SER A 356 6.30 6.63 -10.77
C SER A 356 6.33 5.25 -11.42
N GLY A 357 5.51 5.07 -12.44
CA GLY A 357 5.54 3.89 -13.30
C GLY A 357 6.77 3.80 -14.21
N ARG A 358 7.55 4.89 -14.33
CA ARG A 358 8.73 4.96 -15.19
C ARG A 358 10.02 4.55 -14.50
N GLY A 359 10.06 4.56 -13.15
CA GLY A 359 11.29 4.22 -12.44
C GLY A 359 11.31 4.69 -10.99
N LYS A 360 12.52 4.94 -10.48
CA LYS A 360 12.73 5.45 -9.12
C LYS A 360 12.45 6.94 -9.04
N VAL A 361 11.76 7.36 -7.99
CA VAL A 361 11.65 8.78 -7.62
C VAL A 361 13.02 9.26 -7.15
N LYS A 362 13.48 10.37 -7.68
CA LYS A 362 14.80 10.95 -7.33
C LYS A 362 14.70 12.06 -6.29
N ARG A 363 13.63 12.84 -6.34
CA ARG A 363 13.42 14.01 -5.49
C ARG A 363 11.94 14.29 -5.31
N VAL A 364 11.57 14.74 -4.14
CA VAL A 364 10.26 15.32 -3.81
C VAL A 364 10.53 16.66 -3.15
N ASP A 365 9.87 17.69 -3.63
CA ASP A 365 9.90 19.02 -3.02
C ASP A 365 8.55 19.33 -2.38
N VAL A 366 8.57 19.96 -1.21
CA VAL A 366 7.38 20.30 -0.42
C VAL A 366 7.35 21.81 -0.17
N SER A 367 6.17 22.40 -0.31
CA SER A 367 5.88 23.77 0.06
C SER A 367 4.82 23.79 1.17
N VAL A 368 5.01 24.66 2.16
CA VAL A 368 4.05 24.89 3.28
C VAL A 368 3.42 26.28 3.23
N ASP A 369 3.67 27.01 2.17
CA ASP A 369 3.26 28.42 2.02
C ASP A 369 2.56 28.71 0.67
N GLY A 370 1.86 27.69 0.13
CA GLY A 370 1.13 27.81 -1.12
C GLY A 370 2.03 27.90 -2.37
N GLY A 371 3.20 27.26 -2.34
CA GLY A 371 4.12 27.19 -3.48
C GLY A 371 5.08 28.37 -3.61
N ARG A 372 5.15 29.28 -2.61
CA ARG A 372 6.07 30.40 -2.62
C ARG A 372 7.51 29.98 -2.37
N ASN A 373 7.69 29.03 -1.46
CA ASN A 373 8.99 28.43 -1.14
C ASN A 373 8.89 26.92 -1.16
N TRP A 374 9.94 26.26 -1.67
CA TRP A 374 10.02 24.82 -1.80
C TRP A 374 11.27 24.30 -1.09
N ARG A 375 11.16 23.16 -0.45
CA ARG A 375 12.26 22.44 0.21
C ARG A 375 12.21 20.97 -0.16
N SER A 376 13.37 20.38 -0.41
CA SER A 376 13.44 18.96 -0.68
C SER A 376 13.10 18.15 0.57
N ALA A 377 12.17 17.22 0.42
CA ALA A 377 11.85 16.23 1.43
C ALA A 377 12.97 15.19 1.55
N ARG A 378 13.08 14.56 2.70
CA ARG A 378 13.94 13.39 2.87
C ARG A 378 13.19 12.16 2.38
N LEU A 379 13.72 11.48 1.37
CA LEU A 379 13.22 10.19 0.94
C LEU A 379 13.72 9.10 1.90
N GLU A 380 12.85 8.19 2.30
CA GLU A 380 13.23 7.04 3.11
C GLU A 380 13.86 5.95 2.23
N SER A 381 14.98 5.39 2.70
CA SER A 381 15.67 4.32 2.00
C SER A 381 15.15 2.93 2.41
N PRO A 382 15.13 1.97 1.48
CA PRO A 382 15.56 2.06 0.06
C PRO A 382 14.48 2.64 -0.84
N VAL A 383 14.87 3.51 -1.79
CA VAL A 383 13.98 3.95 -2.87
C VAL A 383 13.97 2.90 -3.97
N LEU A 384 12.84 2.25 -4.17
CA LEU A 384 12.67 1.15 -5.12
C LEU A 384 12.08 1.63 -6.46
N THR A 385 12.31 0.86 -7.51
CA THR A 385 11.75 1.11 -8.84
C THR A 385 10.28 0.69 -8.87
N LYS A 386 9.40 1.58 -9.35
CA LYS A 386 7.95 1.29 -9.49
C LYS A 386 7.33 0.82 -8.16
N ALA A 387 7.78 1.40 -7.05
CA ALA A 387 7.22 1.25 -5.71
C ALA A 387 6.94 2.63 -5.10
N LEU A 388 6.30 2.67 -3.94
CA LEU A 388 6.15 3.90 -3.16
C LEU A 388 7.48 4.32 -2.52
N THR A 389 7.61 5.58 -2.24
CA THR A 389 8.66 6.14 -1.41
C THR A 389 8.11 7.29 -0.59
#